data_367c1da859fad7e41fb65685a0b100c3
#
_entry.id   367c1da859fad7e41fb65685a0b100c3
#
_cell.length_a   1.000
_cell.length_b   1.000
_cell.length_c   1.000
_cell.angle_alpha   90.00
_cell.angle_beta   90.00
_cell.angle_gamma   90.00
#
_symmetry.space_group_name_H-M   'P 1'
#
loop_
_entity.id
_entity.type
_entity.pdbx_description
1 polymer ?
#
loop_
_entity_poly.entity_id
_entity_poly.type
_entity_poly.pdbx_seq_one_letter_code
_entity_poly.pdbx_strand_id
1 'polypeptide(L)'
;RLRAEPLEARHSFAARTLLKAQTRRALVVWITDFAETPGTPDVIEHAIQISRRHLVVFAALSQPDLGALAARTPDSKSEMYRHAAALEIVQRREVMMRELRQRGILALDLQPGNLSTSLLNEYLRVKDRSLL
;
A
#
# COMPACT_ATOMS: atom_id res chain seq x y z
N ARG A 1 24.79 -3.92 -7.16
CA ARG A 1 25.19 -4.28 -5.81
C ARG A 1 23.98 -4.26 -4.87
N LEU A 2 23.57 -5.44 -4.46
CA LEU A 2 22.42 -5.60 -3.61
C LEU A 2 22.85 -5.51 -2.14
N ARG A 3 22.21 -4.60 -1.42
CA ARG A 3 22.31 -4.53 0.03
C ARG A 3 20.97 -4.87 0.64
N ALA A 4 20.98 -5.62 1.72
CA ALA A 4 19.80 -5.78 2.54
C ALA A 4 19.61 -4.50 3.35
N GLU A 5 18.58 -3.72 3.01
CA GLU A 5 18.21 -2.51 3.74
C GLU A 5 16.87 -2.69 4.41
N PRO A 6 16.59 -1.97 5.51
CA PRO A 6 15.26 -1.96 6.10
C PRO A 6 14.22 -1.52 5.08
N LEU A 7 13.04 -2.10 5.16
CA LEU A 7 11.95 -1.82 4.23
C LEU A 7 11.60 -0.33 4.18
N GLU A 8 11.63 0.33 5.33
CA GLU A 8 11.37 1.76 5.47
C GLU A 8 12.38 2.61 4.69
N ALA A 9 13.67 2.27 4.79
CA ALA A 9 14.71 2.97 4.07
C ALA A 9 14.55 2.83 2.56
N ARG A 10 14.08 1.69 2.08
CA ARG A 10 13.79 1.47 0.66
C ARG A 10 12.67 2.35 0.15
N HIS A 11 11.59 2.48 0.91
CA HIS A 11 10.46 3.35 0.54
C HIS A 11 10.89 4.81 0.51
N SER A 12 11.62 5.28 1.50
CA SER A 12 12.16 6.63 1.54
C SER A 12 13.07 6.93 0.37
N PHE A 13 13.99 6.02 0.09
CA PHE A 13 14.94 6.17 -1.02
C PHE A 13 14.20 6.20 -2.37
N ALA A 14 13.27 5.29 -2.57
CA ALA A 14 12.49 5.21 -3.81
C ALA A 14 11.68 6.50 -4.03
N ALA A 15 11.03 7.01 -2.99
CA ALA A 15 10.24 8.23 -3.08
C ALA A 15 11.11 9.44 -3.44
N ARG A 16 12.26 9.60 -2.79
CA ARG A 16 13.18 10.70 -3.08
C ARG A 16 13.76 10.60 -4.47
N THR A 17 14.13 9.40 -4.90
CA THR A 17 14.66 9.17 -6.24
C THR A 17 13.62 9.53 -7.29
N LEU A 18 12.37 9.12 -7.10
CA LEU A 18 11.28 9.44 -8.00
C LEU A 18 11.06 10.95 -8.12
N LEU A 19 11.02 11.67 -7.00
CA LEU A 19 10.79 13.11 -6.98
C LEU A 19 11.91 13.89 -7.69
N LYS A 20 13.14 13.38 -7.65
CA LYS A 20 14.26 13.98 -8.38
C LYS A 20 14.24 13.65 -9.87
N ALA A 21 13.93 12.40 -10.21
CA ALA A 21 14.00 11.92 -11.59
C ALA A 21 12.80 12.36 -12.43
N GLN A 22 11.62 12.40 -11.85
CA GLN A 22 10.38 12.70 -12.55
C GLN A 22 9.94 14.14 -12.25
N THR A 23 10.17 15.04 -13.21
CA THR A 23 9.81 16.45 -13.08
C THR A 23 8.43 16.78 -13.64
N ARG A 24 7.92 15.99 -14.58
CA ARG A 24 6.58 16.16 -15.15
C ARG A 24 5.56 15.36 -14.36
N ARG A 25 4.33 15.85 -14.31
CA ARG A 25 3.23 15.11 -13.67
C ARG A 25 3.06 13.75 -14.32
N ALA A 26 3.06 12.72 -13.50
CA ALA A 26 2.95 11.33 -13.93
C ALA A 26 1.97 10.57 -13.05
N LEU A 27 1.55 9.40 -13.52
CA LEU A 27 0.85 8.43 -12.69
C LEU A 27 1.90 7.57 -11.99
N VAL A 28 1.91 7.61 -10.68
CA VAL A 28 2.79 6.80 -9.86
C VAL A 28 1.98 5.67 -9.25
N VAL A 29 2.34 4.44 -9.56
CA VAL A 29 1.72 3.26 -8.97
C VAL A 29 2.65 2.72 -7.90
N TRP A 30 2.21 2.78 -6.66
CA TRP A 30 2.97 2.27 -5.53
C TRP A 30 2.35 0.95 -5.08
N ILE A 31 3.06 -0.14 -5.34
CA ILE A 31 2.61 -1.49 -4.99
C ILE A 31 3.37 -1.95 -3.76
N THR A 32 2.66 -2.37 -2.73
CA THR A 32 3.29 -2.82 -1.51
C THR A 32 2.46 -3.86 -0.78
N ASP A 33 3.15 -4.64 0.03
CA ASP A 33 2.58 -5.58 0.98
C ASP A 33 2.86 -5.05 2.39
N PHE A 34 1.83 -4.75 3.13
CA PHE A 34 1.95 -4.13 4.45
C PHE A 34 2.10 -5.09 5.61
N ALA A 35 2.13 -6.39 5.36
CA ALA A 35 2.15 -7.37 6.45
C ALA A 35 3.33 -7.20 7.39
N GLU A 36 4.44 -6.70 6.87
CA GLU A 36 5.69 -6.64 7.60
C GLU A 36 6.24 -5.22 7.79
N THR A 37 5.46 -4.20 7.51
CA THR A 37 5.97 -2.83 7.53
C THR A 37 5.61 -2.13 8.84
N PRO A 38 6.55 -1.96 9.76
CA PRO A 38 6.32 -1.17 10.96
C PRO A 38 6.28 0.34 10.70
N GLY A 39 6.78 0.79 9.58
CA GLY A 39 6.96 2.22 9.23
C GLY A 39 5.77 2.89 8.55
N THR A 40 4.57 2.57 8.96
CA THR A 40 3.34 3.11 8.38
C THR A 40 3.32 4.64 8.25
N PRO A 41 3.72 5.42 9.28
CA PRO A 41 3.70 6.88 9.16
C PRO A 41 4.61 7.41 8.05
N ASP A 42 5.78 6.83 7.88
CA ASP A 42 6.73 7.26 6.87
C ASP A 42 6.22 6.99 5.45
N VAL A 43 5.59 5.85 5.24
CA VAL A 43 5.00 5.50 3.95
C VAL A 43 3.91 6.49 3.57
N ILE A 44 3.02 6.83 4.51
CA ILE A 44 1.96 7.80 4.29
C ILE A 44 2.54 9.16 3.94
N GLU A 45 3.54 9.61 4.68
CA GLU A 45 4.18 10.89 4.44
C GLU A 45 4.81 10.97 3.06
N HIS A 46 5.53 9.94 2.64
CA HIS A 46 6.13 9.88 1.31
C HIS A 46 5.08 9.84 0.20
N ALA A 47 4.01 9.09 0.38
CA ALA A 47 2.92 9.06 -0.59
C ALA A 47 2.27 10.45 -0.73
N ILE A 48 2.09 11.17 0.36
CA ILE A 48 1.57 12.52 0.35
C ILE A 48 2.51 13.47 -0.40
N GLN A 49 3.81 13.38 -0.16
CA GLN A 49 4.80 14.21 -0.85
C GLN A 49 4.76 13.98 -2.36
N ILE A 50 4.69 12.72 -2.79
CA ILE A 50 4.58 12.38 -4.21
C ILE A 50 3.27 12.90 -4.80
N SER A 51 2.17 12.80 -4.05
CA SER A 51 0.85 13.21 -4.52
C SER A 51 0.73 14.71 -4.79
N ARG A 52 1.62 15.51 -4.25
CA ARG A 52 1.64 16.96 -4.52
C ARG A 52 2.05 17.29 -5.95
N ARG A 53 2.81 16.41 -6.59
CA ARG A 53 3.32 16.61 -7.96
C ARG A 53 2.76 15.62 -8.95
N HIS A 54 2.35 14.45 -8.48
CA HIS A 54 1.92 13.34 -9.32
C HIS A 54 0.60 12.79 -8.85
N LEU A 55 -0.06 12.05 -9.72
CA LEU A 55 -1.20 11.26 -9.32
C LEU A 55 -0.71 9.93 -8.78
N VAL A 56 -1.08 9.62 -7.54
CA VAL A 56 -0.61 8.41 -6.86
C VAL A 56 -1.75 7.40 -6.76
N VAL A 57 -1.49 6.21 -7.26
CA VAL A 57 -2.30 5.01 -7.00
C VAL A 57 -1.51 4.13 -6.05
N PHE A 58 -2.06 3.93 -4.88
CA PHE A 58 -1.45 3.13 -3.85
C PHE A 58 -2.14 1.77 -3.82
N ALA A 59 -1.44 0.73 -4.24
CA ALA A 59 -1.97 -0.62 -4.35
C ALA A 59 -1.41 -1.50 -3.24
N ALA A 60 -2.26 -1.83 -2.28
CA ALA A 60 -1.93 -2.74 -1.20
C ALA A 60 -2.34 -4.16 -1.57
N LEU A 61 -1.38 -5.07 -1.63
CA LEU A 61 -1.65 -6.46 -1.90
C LEU A 61 -2.35 -7.10 -0.72
N SER A 62 -3.50 -7.72 -0.96
CA SER A 62 -4.22 -8.43 0.09
C SER A 62 -3.51 -9.74 0.43
N GLN A 63 -3.67 -10.14 1.68
CA GLN A 63 -3.20 -11.42 2.17
C GLN A 63 -4.39 -12.24 2.62
N PRO A 64 -4.93 -13.09 1.75
CA PRO A 64 -6.13 -13.88 2.06
C PRO A 64 -5.98 -14.72 3.33
N ASP A 65 -4.78 -15.24 3.55
CA ASP A 65 -4.50 -16.05 4.74
C ASP A 65 -4.64 -15.26 6.05
N LEU A 66 -4.19 -13.99 6.05
CA LEU A 66 -4.37 -13.12 7.21
C LEU A 66 -5.82 -12.77 7.43
N GLY A 67 -6.56 -12.48 6.37
CA GLY A 67 -7.99 -12.21 6.47
C GLY A 67 -8.77 -13.39 7.01
N ALA A 68 -8.48 -14.58 6.52
CA ALA A 68 -9.10 -15.82 7.00
C ALA A 68 -8.77 -16.07 8.48
N LEU A 69 -7.52 -15.85 8.87
CA LEU A 69 -7.09 -16.04 10.26
C LEU A 69 -7.74 -15.02 11.21
N ALA A 70 -7.89 -13.77 10.77
CA ALA A 70 -8.55 -12.73 11.55
C ALA A 70 -10.05 -12.98 11.71
N ALA A 71 -10.71 -13.58 10.71
CA ALA A 71 -12.14 -13.89 10.75
C ALA A 71 -12.47 -15.18 11.51
N ARG A 72 -11.48 -16.02 11.77
CA ARG A 72 -11.66 -17.34 12.35
C ARG A 72 -11.76 -17.26 13.88
N THR A 73 -12.67 -18.06 14.45
CA THR A 73 -12.75 -18.21 15.91
C THR A 73 -11.60 -19.09 16.40
N PRO A 74 -10.76 -18.62 17.31
CA PRO A 74 -9.62 -19.41 17.79
C PRO A 74 -10.06 -20.53 18.74
N ASP A 75 -9.50 -21.73 18.54
CA ASP A 75 -9.81 -22.92 19.34
C ASP A 75 -8.76 -23.23 20.41
N SER A 76 -7.59 -22.65 20.31
CA SER A 76 -6.48 -22.91 21.21
C SER A 76 -5.78 -21.62 21.61
N LYS A 77 -4.95 -21.71 22.64
CA LYS A 77 -4.15 -20.55 23.09
C LYS A 77 -3.19 -20.09 22.02
N SER A 78 -2.57 -21.02 21.29
CA SER A 78 -1.68 -20.70 20.17
C SER A 78 -2.44 -20.00 19.04
N GLU A 79 -3.64 -20.46 18.70
CA GLU A 79 -4.50 -19.82 17.70
C GLU A 79 -4.97 -18.45 18.15
N MET A 80 -5.20 -18.23 19.44
CA MET A 80 -5.57 -16.92 19.97
C MET A 80 -4.49 -15.86 19.72
N TYR A 81 -3.21 -16.22 19.90
CA TYR A 81 -2.10 -15.32 19.61
C TYR A 81 -2.01 -15.01 18.12
N ARG A 82 -2.16 -16.00 17.27
CA ARG A 82 -2.14 -15.81 15.82
C ARG A 82 -3.31 -14.96 15.35
N HIS A 83 -4.48 -15.20 15.91
CA HIS A 83 -5.68 -14.43 15.61
C HIS A 83 -5.50 -12.96 15.98
N ALA A 84 -5.00 -12.69 17.19
CA ALA A 84 -4.77 -11.33 17.65
C ALA A 84 -3.74 -10.59 16.77
N ALA A 85 -2.66 -11.27 16.39
CA ALA A 85 -1.65 -10.69 15.51
C ALA A 85 -2.21 -10.39 14.12
N ALA A 86 -2.97 -11.31 13.55
CA ALA A 86 -3.60 -11.12 12.24
C ALA A 86 -4.60 -9.96 12.27
N LEU A 87 -5.42 -9.90 13.32
CA LEU A 87 -6.40 -8.83 13.49
C LEU A 87 -5.72 -7.46 13.58
N GLU A 88 -4.62 -7.36 14.30
CA GLU A 88 -3.86 -6.13 14.41
C GLU A 88 -3.32 -5.66 13.06
N ILE A 89 -2.75 -6.57 12.27
CA ILE A 89 -2.23 -6.26 10.93
C ILE A 89 -3.35 -5.77 10.03
N VAL A 90 -4.48 -6.45 10.01
CA VAL A 90 -5.64 -6.08 9.20
C VAL A 90 -6.16 -4.70 9.61
N GLN A 91 -6.25 -4.42 10.89
CA GLN A 91 -6.72 -3.13 11.40
C GLN A 91 -5.77 -1.98 11.05
N ARG A 92 -4.47 -2.17 11.19
CA ARG A 92 -3.47 -1.18 10.80
C ARG A 92 -3.55 -0.86 9.32
N ARG A 93 -3.74 -1.89 8.51
CA ARG A 93 -3.87 -1.74 7.07
C ARG A 93 -5.10 -0.89 6.72
N GLU A 94 -6.24 -1.17 7.32
CA GLU A 94 -7.46 -0.41 7.10
C GLU A 94 -7.32 1.06 7.49
N VAL A 95 -6.71 1.33 8.62
CA VAL A 95 -6.45 2.70 9.09
C VAL A 95 -5.59 3.45 8.09
N MET A 96 -4.53 2.83 7.63
CA MET A 96 -3.62 3.46 6.66
C MET A 96 -4.31 3.72 5.33
N MET A 97 -5.06 2.76 4.82
CA MET A 97 -5.81 2.93 3.57
C MET A 97 -6.81 4.08 3.68
N ARG A 98 -7.46 4.20 4.82
CA ARG A 98 -8.39 5.30 5.08
C ARG A 98 -7.68 6.65 5.10
N GLU A 99 -6.53 6.73 5.76
CA GLU A 99 -5.75 7.97 5.79
C GLU A 99 -5.29 8.39 4.40
N LEU A 100 -4.82 7.46 3.59
CA LEU A 100 -4.42 7.75 2.23
C LEU A 100 -5.59 8.30 1.40
N ARG A 101 -6.76 7.68 1.51
CA ARG A 101 -7.97 8.13 0.81
C ARG A 101 -8.42 9.50 1.27
N GLN A 102 -8.33 9.80 2.56
CA GLN A 102 -8.66 11.12 3.10
C GLN A 102 -7.73 12.21 2.58
N ARG A 103 -6.52 11.84 2.16
CA ARG A 103 -5.55 12.76 1.57
C ARG A 103 -5.66 12.85 0.05
N GLY A 104 -6.68 12.23 -0.54
CA GLY A 104 -6.90 12.26 -1.97
C GLY A 104 -6.08 11.28 -2.78
N ILE A 105 -5.41 10.34 -2.13
CA ILE A 105 -4.65 9.29 -2.80
C ILE A 105 -5.60 8.14 -3.15
N LEU A 106 -5.47 7.61 -4.38
CA LEU A 106 -6.22 6.44 -4.81
C LEU A 106 -5.62 5.19 -4.19
N ALA A 107 -6.27 4.69 -3.14
CA ALA A 107 -5.80 3.52 -2.42
C ALA A 107 -6.66 2.30 -2.80
N LEU A 108 -6.00 1.30 -3.36
CA LEU A 108 -6.64 0.07 -3.84
C LEU A 108 -6.18 -1.12 -3.02
N ASP A 109 -7.13 -1.98 -2.72
CA ASP A 109 -6.88 -3.27 -2.07
C ASP A 109 -6.95 -4.34 -3.15
N LEU A 110 -5.82 -4.92 -3.51
CA LEU A 110 -5.70 -5.82 -4.64
C LEU A 110 -5.29 -7.22 -4.22
N GLN A 111 -5.91 -8.21 -4.85
CA GLN A 111 -5.46 -9.59 -4.75
C GLN A 111 -4.35 -9.83 -5.78
N PRO A 112 -3.30 -10.60 -5.43
CA PRO A 112 -2.20 -10.84 -6.37
C PRO A 112 -2.64 -11.38 -7.73
N GLY A 113 -3.68 -12.24 -7.76
CA GLY A 113 -4.20 -12.80 -9.00
C GLY A 113 -4.87 -11.79 -9.93
N ASN A 114 -5.33 -10.66 -9.40
CA ASN A 114 -6.06 -9.64 -10.15
C ASN A 114 -5.27 -8.35 -10.33
N LEU A 115 -4.01 -8.34 -9.93
CA LEU A 115 -3.21 -7.11 -9.86
C LEU A 115 -3.16 -6.37 -11.20
N SER A 116 -2.80 -7.06 -12.26
CA SER A 116 -2.63 -6.44 -13.58
C SER A 116 -3.94 -5.87 -14.13
N THR A 117 -5.03 -6.63 -14.02
CA THR A 117 -6.34 -6.19 -14.51
C THR A 117 -6.85 -4.98 -13.74
N SER A 118 -6.72 -5.01 -12.40
CA SER A 118 -7.19 -3.92 -11.55
C SER A 118 -6.39 -2.64 -11.78
N LEU A 119 -5.08 -2.74 -11.95
CA LEU A 119 -4.23 -1.59 -12.24
C LEU A 119 -4.53 -1.02 -13.62
N LEU A 120 -4.75 -1.88 -14.62
CA LEU A 120 -5.10 -1.42 -15.96
C LEU A 120 -6.43 -0.68 -15.96
N ASN A 121 -7.45 -1.21 -15.27
CA ASN A 121 -8.75 -0.57 -15.15
C ASN A 121 -8.63 0.79 -14.47
N GLU A 122 -7.84 0.89 -13.43
CA GLU A 122 -7.61 2.16 -12.73
C GLU A 122 -6.89 3.17 -13.59
N TYR A 123 -5.89 2.73 -14.36
CA TYR A 123 -5.20 3.58 -15.31
C TYR A 123 -6.15 4.15 -16.36
N LEU A 124 -6.99 3.30 -16.95
CA LEU A 124 -7.97 3.72 -17.95
C LEU A 124 -8.98 4.71 -17.37
N ARG A 125 -9.45 4.47 -16.16
CA ARG A 125 -10.38 5.38 -15.47
C ARG A 125 -9.76 6.75 -15.23
N VAL A 126 -8.50 6.79 -14.81
CA VAL A 126 -7.75 8.03 -14.59
C VAL A 126 -7.58 8.79 -15.89
N LYS A 127 -7.23 8.09 -16.96
CA LYS A 127 -7.04 8.68 -18.27
C LYS A 127 -8.34 9.24 -18.84
N ASP A 128 -9.44 8.49 -18.71
CA ASP A 128 -10.77 8.93 -19.18
C ASP A 128 -11.24 10.20 -18.47
N ARG A 129 -10.89 10.35 -17.20
CA ARG A 129 -11.23 11.55 -16.43
C ARG A 129 -10.27 12.71 -16.63
N SER A 130 -9.25 12.53 -17.47
CA SER A 130 -8.24 13.55 -17.73
C SER A 130 -7.54 14.06 -16.46
N LEU A 131 -7.27 13.14 -15.53
CA LEU A 131 -6.61 13.47 -14.26
C LEU A 131 -5.08 13.59 -14.38
N LEU A 132 -4.57 13.20 -15.52
CA LEU A 132 -3.14 13.34 -15.84
C LEU A 132 -2.87 14.56 -16.73
#